data_7b344de54e3ddbfc82ece566766aba24
#
_entry.id   7b344de54e3ddbfc82ece566766aba24
#
_cell.length_a   1.000
_cell.length_b   1.000
_cell.length_c   1.000
_cell.angle_alpha   90.00
_cell.angle_beta   90.00
_cell.angle_gamma   90.00
#
_symmetry.space_group_name_H-M   'P 1'
#
loop_
_entity.id
_entity.type
_entity.pdbx_description
1 polymer ?
#
loop_
_entity_poly.entity_id
_entity_poly.type
_entity_poly.pdbx_seq_one_letter_code
_entity_poly.pdbx_strand_id
1 'polypeptide(L)'
;DVLDLDKFKAWRPEFATAEFILEDGKYVCGYAVEKMSKSMFNVVNPDDIVERYGADTLRLYEMFLGPLEQSKPWDTNGIDGTNRFLKKLWNLFYKGDTLLVDDAEPTKENLKSIHKLIKKVTGDIETFSYNTSIAAFMICVNELTQQKCHSKEVLAQLLVLLAPFAPHITEELWHSALGNESTICDAQWPKWNEDYLKEDTVNYAVSFNGKARYNIQMPAGSSSEEVQKAALENPGAAKWIEGKTIRKVIVVPNKIVNIVVG
;
A
#
# COMPACT_ATOMS: atom_id res chain seq x y z
N ASP A 1 17.96 26.56 5.02
CA ASP A 1 18.87 26.58 6.19
C ASP A 1 19.87 27.72 6.05
N VAL A 2 20.37 28.22 7.18
CA VAL A 2 21.38 29.27 7.23
C VAL A 2 22.73 28.66 7.58
N LEU A 3 23.73 28.93 6.76
CA LEU A 3 25.09 28.45 6.98
C LEU A 3 25.86 29.37 7.94
N ASP A 4 26.52 28.78 8.95
CA ASP A 4 27.52 29.46 9.78
C ASP A 4 28.83 29.57 8.97
N LEU A 5 29.11 30.75 8.41
CA LEU A 5 30.23 30.95 7.50
C LEU A 5 31.59 30.78 8.17
N ASP A 6 31.73 31.14 9.45
CA ASP A 6 33.00 31.01 10.16
C ASP A 6 33.33 29.52 10.38
N LYS A 7 32.35 28.74 10.80
CA LYS A 7 32.51 27.28 10.92
C LYS A 7 32.73 26.62 9.56
N PHE A 8 32.01 27.07 8.52
CA PHE A 8 32.19 26.54 7.18
C PHE A 8 33.59 26.77 6.64
N LYS A 9 34.14 28.02 6.74
CA LYS A 9 35.49 28.36 6.33
C LYS A 9 36.56 27.60 7.12
N ALA A 10 36.33 27.41 8.43
CA ALA A 10 37.24 26.60 9.26
C ALA A 10 37.22 25.11 8.87
N TRP A 11 36.06 24.57 8.49
CA TRP A 11 35.95 23.19 8.00
C TRP A 11 36.43 22.98 6.57
N ARG A 12 36.28 24.01 5.71
CA ARG A 12 36.68 23.99 4.28
C ARG A 12 37.65 25.11 3.97
N PRO A 13 38.97 24.98 4.32
CA PRO A 13 39.95 26.04 4.19
C PRO A 13 40.12 26.55 2.75
N GLU A 14 39.81 25.76 1.73
CA GLU A 14 39.82 26.14 0.32
C GLU A 14 38.88 27.30 0.00
N PHE A 15 37.86 27.54 0.85
CA PHE A 15 36.91 28.63 0.73
C PHE A 15 37.19 29.80 1.69
N ALA A 16 38.36 29.81 2.38
CA ALA A 16 38.67 30.85 3.37
C ALA A 16 38.64 32.28 2.78
N THR A 17 39.03 32.43 1.49
CA THR A 17 39.04 33.71 0.76
C THR A 17 37.81 33.91 -0.14
N ALA A 18 36.84 32.97 -0.12
CA ALA A 18 35.67 33.12 -0.95
C ALA A 18 34.74 34.22 -0.44
N GLU A 19 34.16 34.98 -1.38
CA GLU A 19 33.08 35.92 -1.10
C GLU A 19 31.75 35.21 -1.12
N PHE A 20 30.90 35.46 -0.12
CA PHE A 20 29.59 34.88 0.00
C PHE A 20 28.51 35.94 -0.23
N ILE A 21 27.60 35.68 -1.18
CA ILE A 21 26.46 36.55 -1.44
C ILE A 21 25.42 36.28 -0.32
N LEU A 22 25.11 37.30 0.46
CA LEU A 22 24.19 37.17 1.59
C LEU A 22 22.82 37.73 1.26
N GLU A 23 21.78 37.09 1.75
CA GLU A 23 20.42 37.61 1.78
C GLU A 23 20.11 38.01 3.22
N ASP A 24 19.77 39.27 3.44
CA ASP A 24 19.52 39.83 4.78
C ASP A 24 20.62 39.51 5.82
N GLY A 25 21.90 39.58 5.37
CA GLY A 25 23.06 39.30 6.21
C GLY A 25 23.31 37.82 6.52
N LYS A 26 22.61 36.91 5.86
CA LYS A 26 22.70 35.45 6.07
C LYS A 26 23.03 34.77 4.73
N TYR A 27 23.82 33.68 4.79
CA TYR A 27 24.00 32.78 3.65
C TYR A 27 22.93 31.68 3.73
N VAL A 28 21.96 31.75 2.83
CA VAL A 28 20.84 30.79 2.76
C VAL A 28 21.23 29.67 1.80
N CYS A 29 21.22 28.44 2.31
CA CYS A 29 21.51 27.24 1.52
C CYS A 29 20.22 26.61 1.00
N GLY A 30 20.25 26.16 -0.25
CA GLY A 30 19.25 25.25 -0.82
C GLY A 30 19.55 23.79 -0.52
N TYR A 31 18.70 22.91 -1.07
CA TYR A 31 18.87 21.46 -0.99
C TYR A 31 19.09 20.90 -2.38
N ALA A 32 19.99 19.93 -2.49
CA ALA A 32 20.18 19.14 -3.69
C ALA A 32 20.22 17.66 -3.32
N VAL A 33 19.67 16.83 -4.20
CA VAL A 33 19.78 15.37 -4.06
C VAL A 33 21.14 14.95 -4.59
N GLU A 34 22.00 14.45 -3.69
CA GLU A 34 23.36 14.03 -3.98
C GLU A 34 23.56 12.57 -3.58
N LYS A 35 24.53 11.91 -4.22
CA LYS A 35 24.93 10.57 -3.80
C LYS A 35 25.51 10.61 -2.39
N MET A 36 25.02 9.73 -1.52
CA MET A 36 25.60 9.59 -0.18
C MET A 36 27.07 9.19 -0.24
N SER A 37 27.90 9.92 0.46
CA SER A 37 29.32 9.57 0.64
C SER A 37 29.85 10.12 1.96
N LYS A 38 30.84 9.42 2.55
CA LYS A 38 31.47 9.84 3.80
C LYS A 38 32.13 11.23 3.68
N SER A 39 32.71 11.54 2.51
CA SER A 39 33.35 12.83 2.25
C SER A 39 32.36 13.99 2.14
N MET A 40 31.10 13.71 1.83
CA MET A 40 30.04 14.72 1.76
C MET A 40 29.26 14.86 3.08
N PHE A 41 29.53 14.02 4.08
CA PHE A 41 28.88 14.02 5.38
C PHE A 41 27.34 13.92 5.30
N ASN A 42 26.83 13.27 4.25
CA ASN A 42 25.40 13.11 4.00
C ASN A 42 24.95 11.64 4.09
N VAL A 43 25.73 10.78 4.75
CA VAL A 43 25.42 9.35 4.94
C VAL A 43 24.46 9.19 6.11
N VAL A 44 23.42 8.39 5.90
CA VAL A 44 22.59 7.85 6.97
C VAL A 44 23.18 6.49 7.38
N ASN A 45 23.51 6.33 8.66
CA ASN A 45 24.04 5.08 9.18
C ASN A 45 22.89 4.06 9.38
N PRO A 46 22.92 2.90 8.70
CA PRO A 46 21.91 1.86 8.91
C PRO A 46 21.78 1.38 10.36
N ASP A 47 22.88 1.33 11.12
CA ASP A 47 22.86 0.86 12.52
C ASP A 47 21.98 1.77 13.39
N ASP A 48 22.07 3.10 13.20
CA ASP A 48 21.25 4.09 13.93
C ASP A 48 19.76 3.91 13.61
N ILE A 49 19.46 3.57 12.34
CA ILE A 49 18.07 3.31 11.91
C ILE A 49 17.56 1.99 12.48
N VAL A 50 18.39 0.94 12.47
CA VAL A 50 18.01 -0.36 13.03
C VAL A 50 17.79 -0.25 14.55
N GLU A 51 18.65 0.47 15.27
CA GLU A 51 18.48 0.69 16.71
C GLU A 51 17.16 1.44 17.03
N ARG A 52 16.81 2.43 16.22
CA ARG A 52 15.63 3.28 16.44
C ARG A 52 14.32 2.66 15.98
N TYR A 53 14.32 1.96 14.83
CA TYR A 53 13.10 1.53 14.15
C TYR A 53 13.00 0.00 13.98
N GLY A 54 14.10 -0.72 14.13
CA GLY A 54 14.20 -2.16 13.87
C GLY A 54 14.59 -2.48 12.42
N ALA A 55 15.24 -3.64 12.24
CA ALA A 55 15.75 -4.09 10.94
C ALA A 55 14.63 -4.31 9.91
N ASP A 56 13.49 -4.88 10.30
CA ASP A 56 12.37 -5.11 9.39
C ASP A 56 11.77 -3.80 8.86
N THR A 57 11.73 -2.75 9.69
CA THR A 57 11.27 -1.44 9.25
C THR A 57 12.19 -0.85 8.19
N LEU A 58 13.52 -0.93 8.40
CA LEU A 58 14.51 -0.47 7.43
C LEU A 58 14.38 -1.23 6.11
N ARG A 59 14.34 -2.58 6.15
CA ARG A 59 14.19 -3.44 4.96
C ARG A 59 12.96 -3.09 4.14
N LEU A 60 11.81 -2.97 4.81
CA LEU A 60 10.55 -2.58 4.15
C LEU A 60 10.65 -1.17 3.55
N TYR A 61 11.27 -0.23 4.27
CA TYR A 61 11.37 1.14 3.80
C TYR A 61 12.24 1.25 2.55
N GLU A 62 13.40 0.61 2.50
CA GLU A 62 14.27 0.63 1.33
C GLU A 62 13.61 0.03 0.09
N MET A 63 12.88 -1.08 0.26
CA MET A 63 12.13 -1.70 -0.83
C MET A 63 10.91 -0.87 -1.26
N PHE A 64 10.31 -0.11 -0.34
CA PHE A 64 9.10 0.68 -0.59
C PHE A 64 9.36 2.00 -1.32
N LEU A 65 10.55 2.57 -1.21
CA LEU A 65 10.91 3.88 -1.78
C LEU A 65 10.69 4.01 -3.29
N GLY A 66 10.67 2.90 -4.03
CA GLY A 66 10.38 2.89 -5.47
C GLY A 66 10.98 1.68 -6.19
N PRO A 67 10.89 1.63 -7.53
CA PRO A 67 11.47 0.56 -8.34
C PRO A 67 12.98 0.41 -8.11
N LEU A 68 13.50 -0.83 -8.17
CA LEU A 68 14.91 -1.12 -7.87
C LEU A 68 15.91 -0.36 -8.77
N GLU A 69 15.56 -0.14 -10.02
CA GLU A 69 16.44 0.46 -11.03
C GLU A 69 16.56 1.99 -10.88
N GLN A 70 15.74 2.60 -10.05
CA GLN A 70 15.71 4.05 -9.91
C GLN A 70 16.49 4.52 -8.68
N SER A 71 17.22 5.62 -8.83
CA SER A 71 17.81 6.36 -7.71
C SER A 71 16.69 6.93 -6.83
N LYS A 72 16.86 6.84 -5.52
CA LYS A 72 15.83 7.24 -4.54
C LYS A 72 16.43 8.23 -3.54
N PRO A 73 15.77 9.38 -3.30
CA PRO A 73 16.16 10.24 -2.20
C PRO A 73 15.81 9.55 -0.88
N TRP A 74 16.73 9.57 0.07
CA TRP A 74 16.46 9.14 1.43
C TRP A 74 15.68 10.23 2.16
N ASP A 75 14.56 9.86 2.79
CA ASP A 75 13.80 10.70 3.72
C ASP A 75 13.55 9.92 5.01
N THR A 76 14.26 10.29 6.07
CA THR A 76 14.11 9.62 7.38
C THR A 76 12.68 9.71 7.93
N ASN A 77 11.92 10.75 7.58
CA ASN A 77 10.52 10.88 8.03
C ASN A 77 9.59 9.87 7.36
N GLY A 78 9.92 9.41 6.16
CA GLY A 78 9.13 8.42 5.43
C GLY A 78 9.12 7.03 6.06
N ILE A 79 10.14 6.71 6.88
CA ILE A 79 10.28 5.40 7.53
C ILE A 79 9.16 5.11 8.54
N ASP A 80 8.56 6.14 9.13
CA ASP A 80 7.45 5.99 10.07
C ASP A 80 6.23 5.27 9.47
N GLY A 81 6.05 5.36 8.15
CA GLY A 81 4.98 4.67 7.43
C GLY A 81 5.11 3.16 7.54
N THR A 82 6.30 2.63 7.30
CA THR A 82 6.60 1.18 7.38
C THR A 82 6.61 0.69 8.83
N ASN A 83 7.09 1.50 9.77
CA ASN A 83 7.03 1.18 11.19
C ASN A 83 5.58 1.07 11.69
N ARG A 84 4.70 2.01 11.32
CA ARG A 84 3.26 1.94 11.64
C ARG A 84 2.58 0.73 11.00
N PHE A 85 3.00 0.34 9.80
CA PHE A 85 2.50 -0.87 9.15
C PHE A 85 2.82 -2.13 9.97
N LEU A 86 4.07 -2.31 10.43
CA LEU A 86 4.45 -3.44 11.27
C LEU A 86 3.69 -3.47 12.61
N LYS A 87 3.49 -2.32 13.25
CA LYS A 87 2.64 -2.22 14.44
C LYS A 87 1.19 -2.62 14.18
N LYS A 88 0.67 -2.25 13.00
CA LYS A 88 -0.68 -2.63 12.60
C LYS A 88 -0.78 -4.13 12.29
N LEU A 89 0.24 -4.70 11.66
CA LEU A 89 0.36 -6.14 11.46
C LEU A 89 0.31 -6.87 12.81
N TRP A 90 1.13 -6.45 13.78
CA TRP A 90 1.15 -7.03 15.13
C TRP A 90 -0.25 -7.04 15.77
N ASN A 91 -0.99 -5.95 15.61
CA ASN A 91 -2.34 -5.80 16.17
C ASN A 91 -3.40 -6.71 15.51
N LEU A 92 -3.12 -7.41 14.42
CA LEU A 92 -3.97 -8.49 13.91
C LEU A 92 -3.87 -9.75 14.77
N PHE A 93 -2.74 -9.95 15.41
CA PHE A 93 -2.42 -11.14 16.21
C PHE A 93 -2.63 -10.91 17.71
N TYR A 94 -2.35 -9.71 18.18
CA TYR A 94 -2.40 -9.37 19.62
C TYR A 94 -3.13 -8.05 19.87
N LYS A 95 -3.82 -8.01 21.02
CA LYS A 95 -4.34 -6.78 21.62
C LYS A 95 -3.73 -6.61 23.01
N GLY A 96 -2.71 -5.77 23.12
CA GLY A 96 -1.80 -5.82 24.28
C GLY A 96 -1.14 -7.18 24.34
N ASP A 97 -1.26 -7.86 25.49
CA ASP A 97 -0.72 -9.22 25.70
C ASP A 97 -1.72 -10.35 25.34
N THR A 98 -2.92 -10.00 24.88
CA THR A 98 -3.96 -10.98 24.56
C THR A 98 -3.83 -11.43 23.12
N LEU A 99 -3.64 -12.74 22.91
CA LEU A 99 -3.69 -13.38 21.61
C LEU A 99 -5.11 -13.34 21.03
N LEU A 100 -5.23 -12.89 19.78
CA LEU A 100 -6.51 -12.79 19.07
C LEU A 100 -6.74 -13.93 18.07
N VAL A 101 -5.66 -14.62 17.67
CA VAL A 101 -5.73 -15.68 16.63
C VAL A 101 -6.64 -16.79 17.10
N ASP A 102 -7.49 -17.26 16.19
CA ASP A 102 -8.44 -18.34 16.38
C ASP A 102 -8.43 -19.33 15.19
N ASP A 103 -9.09 -20.47 15.38
CA ASP A 103 -9.26 -21.51 14.36
C ASP A 103 -10.60 -21.35 13.60
N ALA A 104 -11.22 -20.18 13.63
CA ALA A 104 -12.47 -19.93 12.91
C ALA A 104 -12.26 -20.01 11.40
N GLU A 105 -13.23 -20.61 10.71
CA GLU A 105 -13.25 -20.64 9.25
C GLU A 105 -13.22 -19.23 8.67
N PRO A 106 -12.33 -18.95 7.69
CA PRO A 106 -12.23 -17.63 7.09
C PRO A 106 -13.49 -17.27 6.30
N THR A 107 -13.91 -16.02 6.38
CA THR A 107 -15.01 -15.52 5.56
C THR A 107 -14.59 -15.41 4.07
N LYS A 108 -15.57 -15.30 3.19
CA LYS A 108 -15.32 -15.10 1.75
C LYS A 108 -14.49 -13.83 1.49
N GLU A 109 -14.74 -12.76 2.25
CA GLU A 109 -13.98 -11.51 2.18
C GLU A 109 -12.53 -11.69 2.64
N ASN A 110 -12.29 -12.47 3.70
CA ASN A 110 -10.94 -12.79 4.16
C ASN A 110 -10.17 -13.54 3.08
N LEU A 111 -10.78 -14.60 2.51
CA LEU A 111 -10.19 -15.38 1.42
C LEU A 111 -9.91 -14.51 0.19
N LYS A 112 -10.85 -13.64 -0.17
CA LYS A 112 -10.65 -12.71 -1.29
C LYS A 112 -9.44 -11.80 -1.06
N SER A 113 -9.31 -11.20 0.12
CA SER A 113 -8.19 -10.30 0.45
C SER A 113 -6.84 -11.02 0.41
N ILE A 114 -6.75 -12.22 1.04
CA ILE A 114 -5.47 -12.95 1.06
C ILE A 114 -5.11 -13.52 -0.32
N HIS A 115 -6.07 -14.04 -1.11
CA HIS A 115 -5.78 -14.57 -2.44
C HIS A 115 -5.41 -13.49 -3.45
N LYS A 116 -5.96 -12.26 -3.34
CA LYS A 116 -5.48 -11.10 -4.08
C LYS A 116 -4.02 -10.79 -3.76
N LEU A 117 -3.67 -10.83 -2.47
CA LEU A 117 -2.30 -10.60 -2.03
C LEU A 117 -1.35 -11.66 -2.55
N ILE A 118 -1.69 -12.97 -2.42
CA ILE A 118 -0.86 -14.08 -2.93
C ILE A 118 -0.55 -13.88 -4.41
N LYS A 119 -1.58 -13.65 -5.22
CA LYS A 119 -1.42 -13.44 -6.67
C LYS A 119 -0.53 -12.24 -6.97
N LYS A 120 -0.77 -11.11 -6.28
CA LYS A 120 -0.02 -9.87 -6.48
C LYS A 120 1.45 -10.02 -6.10
N VAL A 121 1.73 -10.51 -4.88
CA VAL A 121 3.09 -10.61 -4.36
C VAL A 121 3.91 -11.62 -5.14
N THR A 122 3.32 -12.77 -5.52
CA THR A 122 4.01 -13.76 -6.36
C THR A 122 4.48 -13.15 -7.68
N GLY A 123 3.60 -12.46 -8.41
CA GLY A 123 3.97 -11.80 -9.67
C GLY A 123 4.96 -10.64 -9.49
N ASP A 124 4.84 -9.90 -8.38
CA ASP A 124 5.76 -8.79 -8.08
C ASP A 124 7.18 -9.27 -7.77
N ILE A 125 7.32 -10.39 -7.05
CA ILE A 125 8.65 -10.98 -6.77
C ILE A 125 9.31 -11.43 -8.07
N GLU A 126 8.57 -12.09 -8.96
CA GLU A 126 9.08 -12.53 -10.27
C GLU A 126 9.56 -11.37 -11.16
N THR A 127 8.98 -10.18 -10.98
CA THR A 127 9.30 -8.96 -11.74
C THR A 127 10.12 -7.94 -10.96
N PHE A 128 10.61 -8.29 -9.75
CA PHE A 128 11.34 -7.39 -8.84
C PHE A 128 10.60 -6.11 -8.46
N SER A 129 9.27 -6.13 -8.50
CA SER A 129 8.39 -4.99 -8.18
C SER A 129 8.08 -4.90 -6.67
N TYR A 130 9.11 -4.93 -5.83
CA TYR A 130 8.97 -5.03 -4.37
C TYR A 130 8.19 -3.87 -3.74
N ASN A 131 8.30 -2.67 -4.29
CA ASN A 131 7.57 -1.49 -3.81
C ASN A 131 6.05 -1.67 -3.91
N THR A 132 5.56 -2.32 -4.98
CA THR A 132 4.13 -2.61 -5.14
C THR A 132 3.68 -3.76 -4.25
N SER A 133 4.55 -4.75 -3.96
CA SER A 133 4.27 -5.78 -2.95
C SER A 133 4.02 -5.17 -1.58
N ILE A 134 4.88 -4.23 -1.13
CA ILE A 134 4.72 -3.60 0.19
C ILE A 134 3.42 -2.79 0.27
N ALA A 135 3.06 -2.07 -0.79
CA ALA A 135 1.76 -1.41 -0.87
C ALA A 135 0.60 -2.41 -0.79
N ALA A 136 0.71 -3.57 -1.45
CA ALA A 136 -0.30 -4.63 -1.39
C ALA A 136 -0.43 -5.24 0.02
N PHE A 137 0.68 -5.45 0.74
CA PHE A 137 0.65 -5.86 2.15
C PHE A 137 -0.09 -4.85 3.02
N MET A 138 0.19 -3.55 2.85
CA MET A 138 -0.49 -2.49 3.60
C MET A 138 -2.00 -2.49 3.36
N ILE A 139 -2.42 -2.69 2.11
CA ILE A 139 -3.85 -2.80 1.73
C ILE A 139 -4.47 -4.02 2.39
N CYS A 140 -3.87 -5.21 2.24
CA CYS A 140 -4.40 -6.46 2.80
C CYS A 140 -4.53 -6.40 4.33
N VAL A 141 -3.51 -5.90 5.05
CA VAL A 141 -3.57 -5.72 6.50
C VAL A 141 -4.68 -4.76 6.90
N ASN A 142 -4.92 -3.69 6.12
CA ASN A 142 -6.05 -2.79 6.35
C ASN A 142 -7.41 -3.49 6.16
N GLU A 143 -7.56 -4.26 5.08
CA GLU A 143 -8.78 -5.03 4.79
C GLU A 143 -9.05 -6.05 5.90
N LEU A 144 -8.07 -6.89 6.25
CA LEU A 144 -8.20 -7.91 7.30
C LEU A 144 -8.52 -7.27 8.67
N THR A 145 -7.94 -6.09 8.98
CA THR A 145 -8.27 -5.34 10.19
C THR A 145 -9.73 -4.89 10.21
N GLN A 146 -10.25 -4.34 9.10
CA GLN A 146 -11.64 -3.92 8.97
C GLN A 146 -12.61 -5.10 9.06
N GLN A 147 -12.22 -6.24 8.50
CA GLN A 147 -12.95 -7.51 8.52
C GLN A 147 -12.86 -8.21 9.88
N LYS A 148 -12.04 -7.71 10.82
CA LYS A 148 -11.74 -8.35 12.12
C LYS A 148 -11.30 -9.81 11.94
N CYS A 149 -10.46 -10.06 10.96
CA CYS A 149 -9.97 -11.38 10.64
C CYS A 149 -8.89 -11.80 11.64
N HIS A 150 -9.16 -12.89 12.36
CA HIS A 150 -8.22 -13.54 13.29
C HIS A 150 -7.97 -15.00 12.92
N SER A 151 -8.49 -15.47 11.77
CA SER A 151 -8.33 -16.83 11.29
C SER A 151 -6.86 -17.21 11.13
N LYS A 152 -6.42 -18.23 11.84
CA LYS A 152 -5.05 -18.78 11.80
C LYS A 152 -4.62 -19.10 10.37
N GLU A 153 -5.52 -19.69 9.56
CA GLU A 153 -5.25 -20.06 8.17
C GLU A 153 -4.86 -18.84 7.31
N VAL A 154 -5.62 -17.75 7.39
CA VAL A 154 -5.37 -16.53 6.61
C VAL A 154 -4.11 -15.82 7.08
N LEU A 155 -3.93 -15.72 8.40
CA LEU A 155 -2.80 -15.04 9.01
C LEU A 155 -1.47 -15.78 8.76
N ALA A 156 -1.50 -17.12 8.73
CA ALA A 156 -0.32 -17.91 8.35
C ALA A 156 0.12 -17.63 6.92
N GLN A 157 -0.80 -17.59 5.97
CA GLN A 157 -0.49 -17.25 4.57
C GLN A 157 0.10 -15.84 4.45
N LEU A 158 -0.46 -14.86 5.18
CA LEU A 158 0.04 -13.48 5.23
C LEU A 158 1.49 -13.44 5.71
N LEU A 159 1.83 -14.17 6.79
CA LEU A 159 3.20 -14.21 7.32
C LEU A 159 4.17 -14.82 6.32
N VAL A 160 3.82 -15.94 5.68
CA VAL A 160 4.69 -16.60 4.69
C VAL A 160 5.01 -15.66 3.52
N LEU A 161 4.02 -14.92 3.02
CA LEU A 161 4.24 -13.94 1.95
C LEU A 161 5.14 -12.79 2.39
N LEU A 162 5.02 -12.34 3.64
CA LEU A 162 5.77 -11.21 4.17
C LEU A 162 7.18 -11.58 4.65
N ALA A 163 7.45 -12.85 4.94
CA ALA A 163 8.72 -13.31 5.52
C ALA A 163 9.96 -12.85 4.74
N PRO A 164 10.01 -12.87 3.39
CA PRO A 164 11.17 -12.36 2.65
C PRO A 164 11.44 -10.85 2.86
N PHE A 165 10.41 -10.09 3.20
CA PHE A 165 10.47 -8.63 3.36
C PHE A 165 10.75 -8.22 4.80
N ALA A 166 10.15 -8.91 5.78
CA ALA A 166 10.22 -8.61 7.22
C ALA A 166 10.41 -9.90 8.03
N PRO A 167 11.62 -10.54 7.94
CA PRO A 167 11.84 -11.88 8.47
C PRO A 167 11.72 -11.99 10.00
N HIS A 168 12.09 -10.97 10.76
CA HIS A 168 12.12 -11.08 12.22
C HIS A 168 10.71 -11.08 12.82
N ILE A 169 9.86 -10.13 12.44
CA ILE A 169 8.48 -10.07 12.95
C ILE A 169 7.65 -11.25 12.49
N THR A 170 7.88 -11.75 11.25
CA THR A 170 7.12 -12.88 10.73
C THR A 170 7.52 -14.18 11.41
N GLU A 171 8.81 -14.41 11.68
CA GLU A 171 9.29 -15.56 12.45
C GLU A 171 8.74 -15.52 13.88
N GLU A 172 8.80 -14.36 14.54
CA GLU A 172 8.26 -14.19 15.89
C GLU A 172 6.77 -14.54 15.95
N LEU A 173 5.97 -13.99 15.06
CA LEU A 173 4.52 -14.25 15.02
C LEU A 173 4.20 -15.70 14.61
N TRP A 174 5.04 -16.30 13.76
CA TRP A 174 4.91 -17.69 13.33
C TRP A 174 5.01 -18.67 14.50
N HIS A 175 5.92 -18.40 15.43
CA HIS A 175 6.07 -19.19 16.65
C HIS A 175 5.10 -18.76 17.75
N SER A 176 5.15 -17.49 18.15
CA SER A 176 4.45 -17.00 19.34
C SER A 176 2.95 -16.95 19.19
N ALA A 177 2.43 -16.58 18.00
CA ALA A 177 0.99 -16.42 17.77
C ALA A 177 0.36 -17.65 17.10
N LEU A 178 1.04 -18.30 16.17
CA LEU A 178 0.49 -19.45 15.44
C LEU A 178 0.90 -20.80 16.05
N GLY A 179 1.90 -20.81 16.95
CA GLY A 179 2.34 -22.01 17.66
C GLY A 179 3.08 -23.03 16.78
N ASN A 180 3.69 -22.59 15.68
CA ASN A 180 4.50 -23.46 14.84
C ASN A 180 5.88 -23.71 15.47
N GLU A 181 6.42 -24.91 15.34
CA GLU A 181 7.75 -25.28 15.90
C GLU A 181 8.88 -25.11 14.89
N SER A 182 8.58 -25.29 13.57
CA SER A 182 9.56 -25.09 12.50
C SER A 182 9.68 -23.62 12.11
N THR A 183 10.81 -23.23 11.52
CA THR A 183 10.99 -21.87 10.98
C THR A 183 10.01 -21.60 9.85
N ILE A 184 9.56 -20.34 9.72
CA ILE A 184 8.68 -19.90 8.62
C ILE A 184 9.37 -20.07 7.26
N CYS A 185 10.71 -20.12 7.22
CA CYS A 185 11.46 -20.34 5.98
C CYS A 185 11.21 -21.72 5.35
N ASP A 186 10.77 -22.72 6.13
CA ASP A 186 10.43 -24.05 5.64
C ASP A 186 8.97 -24.14 5.18
N ALA A 187 8.17 -23.09 5.38
CA ALA A 187 6.78 -23.08 4.98
C ALA A 187 6.63 -23.01 3.44
N GLN A 188 5.63 -23.71 2.93
CA GLN A 188 5.36 -23.68 1.51
C GLN A 188 4.75 -22.34 1.10
N TRP A 189 5.24 -21.79 -0.03
CA TRP A 189 4.66 -20.58 -0.62
C TRP A 189 3.18 -20.83 -0.99
N PRO A 190 2.25 -19.98 -0.52
CA PRO A 190 0.83 -20.18 -0.75
C PRO A 190 0.45 -20.01 -2.23
N LYS A 191 -0.54 -20.76 -2.67
CA LYS A 191 -1.08 -20.68 -4.03
C LYS A 191 -2.42 -19.98 -4.01
N TRP A 192 -2.62 -19.02 -4.93
CA TRP A 192 -3.91 -18.37 -5.06
C TRP A 192 -4.93 -19.26 -5.78
N ASN A 193 -6.21 -19.06 -5.46
CA ASN A 193 -7.34 -19.67 -6.15
C ASN A 193 -8.16 -18.57 -6.83
N GLU A 194 -8.35 -18.67 -8.15
CA GLU A 194 -9.10 -17.70 -8.95
C GLU A 194 -10.58 -17.62 -8.53
N ASP A 195 -11.16 -18.67 -7.95
CA ASP A 195 -12.56 -18.66 -7.52
C ASP A 195 -12.81 -17.64 -6.39
N TYR A 196 -11.83 -17.43 -5.53
CA TYR A 196 -11.92 -16.40 -4.47
C TYR A 196 -11.71 -14.97 -5.01
N LEU A 197 -11.17 -14.82 -6.22
CA LEU A 197 -10.92 -13.52 -6.85
C LEU A 197 -12.13 -13.01 -7.64
N LYS A 198 -13.11 -13.87 -7.92
CA LYS A 198 -14.32 -13.47 -8.63
C LYS A 198 -15.08 -12.43 -7.81
N GLU A 199 -15.45 -11.36 -8.45
CA GLU A 199 -16.32 -10.36 -7.84
C GLU A 199 -17.76 -10.81 -7.96
N ASP A 200 -18.47 -10.85 -6.84
CA ASP A 200 -19.91 -11.15 -6.85
C ASP A 200 -20.72 -9.98 -7.39
N THR A 201 -20.16 -8.78 -7.33
CA THR A 201 -20.82 -7.55 -7.76
C THR A 201 -19.87 -6.64 -8.52
N VAL A 202 -20.43 -5.92 -9.49
CA VAL A 202 -19.72 -4.91 -10.30
C VAL A 202 -20.31 -3.55 -10.01
N ASN A 203 -19.45 -2.56 -9.81
CA ASN A 203 -19.85 -1.19 -9.59
C ASN A 203 -19.82 -0.43 -10.93
N TYR A 204 -20.99 -0.01 -11.41
CA TYR A 204 -21.14 0.77 -12.63
C TYR A 204 -21.27 2.24 -12.32
N ALA A 205 -20.38 3.06 -12.87
CA ALA A 205 -20.57 4.50 -12.87
C ALA A 205 -21.66 4.89 -13.87
N VAL A 206 -22.73 5.55 -13.42
CA VAL A 206 -23.82 6.03 -14.28
C VAL A 206 -23.59 7.50 -14.64
N SER A 207 -23.51 7.77 -15.94
CA SER A 207 -23.29 9.10 -16.52
C SER A 207 -24.47 9.54 -17.37
N PHE A 208 -24.70 10.84 -17.38
CA PHE A 208 -25.66 11.53 -18.28
C PHE A 208 -24.85 12.44 -19.19
N ASN A 209 -25.05 12.26 -20.51
CA ASN A 209 -24.29 12.99 -21.52
C ASN A 209 -22.79 13.07 -21.25
N GLY A 210 -22.20 11.91 -20.82
CA GLY A 210 -20.77 11.75 -20.56
C GLY A 210 -20.28 12.26 -19.19
N LYS A 211 -21.16 12.82 -18.33
CA LYS A 211 -20.78 13.27 -16.98
C LYS A 211 -21.31 12.29 -15.94
N ALA A 212 -20.41 11.67 -15.16
CA ALA A 212 -20.75 10.74 -14.08
C ALA A 212 -21.61 11.45 -13.00
N ARG A 213 -22.63 10.74 -12.49
CA ARG A 213 -23.61 11.28 -11.55
C ARG A 213 -23.79 10.45 -10.30
N TYR A 214 -23.84 9.12 -10.44
CA TYR A 214 -23.97 8.18 -9.34
C TYR A 214 -23.42 6.83 -9.75
N ASN A 215 -23.32 5.90 -8.79
CA ASN A 215 -22.91 4.52 -9.02
C ASN A 215 -24.07 3.57 -8.69
N ILE A 216 -24.14 2.46 -9.40
CA ILE A 216 -25.00 1.33 -9.08
C ILE A 216 -24.16 0.08 -8.92
N GLN A 217 -24.53 -0.78 -7.97
CA GLN A 217 -23.89 -2.05 -7.76
C GLN A 217 -24.80 -3.17 -8.31
N MET A 218 -24.25 -3.98 -9.20
CA MET A 218 -24.96 -5.05 -9.88
C MET A 218 -24.25 -6.38 -9.65
N PRO A 219 -24.97 -7.53 -9.59
CA PRO A 219 -24.34 -8.84 -9.58
C PRO A 219 -23.39 -9.01 -10.77
N ALA A 220 -22.26 -9.69 -10.55
CA ALA A 220 -21.35 -10.03 -11.64
C ALA A 220 -22.07 -10.94 -12.63
N GLY A 221 -21.96 -10.62 -13.93
CA GLY A 221 -22.66 -11.36 -14.98
C GLY A 221 -24.08 -10.85 -15.29
N SER A 222 -24.54 -9.78 -14.64
CA SER A 222 -25.79 -9.11 -15.03
C SER A 222 -25.77 -8.72 -16.52
N SER A 223 -26.89 -8.97 -17.20
CA SER A 223 -27.04 -8.57 -18.60
C SER A 223 -27.04 -7.05 -18.76
N SER A 224 -26.71 -6.58 -19.96
CA SER A 224 -26.78 -5.13 -20.27
C SER A 224 -28.17 -4.54 -20.05
N GLU A 225 -29.21 -5.34 -20.26
CA GLU A 225 -30.62 -4.92 -20.05
C GLU A 225 -30.95 -4.74 -18.57
N GLU A 226 -30.51 -5.67 -17.70
CA GLU A 226 -30.67 -5.57 -16.25
C GLU A 226 -29.91 -4.37 -15.69
N VAL A 227 -28.67 -4.15 -16.15
CA VAL A 227 -27.84 -2.99 -15.75
C VAL A 227 -28.49 -1.68 -16.19
N GLN A 228 -29.00 -1.63 -17.44
CA GLN A 228 -29.73 -0.47 -17.96
C GLN A 228 -30.98 -0.17 -17.13
N LYS A 229 -31.78 -1.19 -16.83
CA LYS A 229 -32.98 -1.07 -16.01
C LYS A 229 -32.67 -0.53 -14.63
N ALA A 230 -31.71 -1.13 -13.94
CA ALA A 230 -31.29 -0.69 -12.60
C ALA A 230 -30.75 0.76 -12.61
N ALA A 231 -30.04 1.16 -13.66
CA ALA A 231 -29.57 2.53 -13.80
C ALA A 231 -30.72 3.52 -13.96
N LEU A 232 -31.75 3.19 -14.73
CA LEU A 232 -32.90 4.08 -14.95
C LEU A 232 -33.86 4.14 -13.76
N GLU A 233 -34.04 3.04 -13.04
CA GLU A 233 -34.91 2.95 -11.87
C GLU A 233 -34.27 3.52 -10.59
N ASN A 234 -32.97 3.84 -10.61
CA ASN A 234 -32.30 4.40 -9.46
C ASN A 234 -32.86 5.80 -9.12
N PRO A 235 -33.18 6.10 -7.84
CA PRO A 235 -33.68 7.42 -7.44
C PRO A 235 -32.79 8.59 -7.87
N GLY A 236 -31.48 8.36 -7.99
CA GLY A 236 -30.51 9.34 -8.49
C GLY A 236 -30.70 9.72 -9.95
N ALA A 237 -31.43 8.91 -10.74
CA ALA A 237 -31.69 9.19 -12.15
C ALA A 237 -32.78 10.25 -12.35
N ALA A 238 -33.80 10.30 -11.48
CA ALA A 238 -35.02 11.10 -11.63
C ALA A 238 -34.73 12.54 -12.04
N LYS A 239 -33.87 13.24 -11.29
CA LYS A 239 -33.51 14.65 -11.56
C LYS A 239 -32.81 14.91 -12.90
N TRP A 240 -32.29 13.86 -13.55
CA TRP A 240 -31.56 13.98 -14.81
C TRP A 240 -32.42 13.60 -16.02
N ILE A 241 -33.53 12.88 -15.76
CA ILE A 241 -34.48 12.40 -16.79
C ILE A 241 -35.72 13.29 -16.84
N GLU A 242 -36.09 13.93 -15.72
CA GLU A 242 -37.28 14.78 -15.61
C GLU A 242 -37.31 15.86 -16.72
N GLY A 243 -38.38 15.87 -17.51
CA GLY A 243 -38.57 16.82 -18.63
C GLY A 243 -37.70 16.56 -19.85
N LYS A 244 -36.99 15.40 -19.92
CA LYS A 244 -36.10 15.07 -21.05
C LYS A 244 -36.49 13.75 -21.68
N THR A 245 -36.15 13.57 -22.95
CA THR A 245 -36.30 12.30 -23.66
C THR A 245 -35.01 11.51 -23.62
N ILE A 246 -35.07 10.24 -23.19
CA ILE A 246 -33.94 9.32 -23.28
C ILE A 246 -33.74 8.93 -24.73
N ARG A 247 -32.63 9.36 -25.34
CA ARG A 247 -32.30 9.05 -26.74
C ARG A 247 -31.57 7.71 -26.88
N LYS A 248 -30.66 7.41 -25.94
CA LYS A 248 -29.87 6.19 -26.01
C LYS A 248 -29.31 5.86 -24.62
N VAL A 249 -29.23 4.57 -24.28
CA VAL A 249 -28.48 4.08 -23.13
C VAL A 249 -27.36 3.18 -23.63
N ILE A 250 -26.14 3.44 -23.25
CA ILE A 250 -24.94 2.70 -23.62
C ILE A 250 -24.40 2.05 -22.37
N VAL A 251 -24.39 0.71 -22.33
CA VAL A 251 -23.80 -0.06 -21.25
C VAL A 251 -22.46 -0.61 -21.74
N VAL A 252 -21.38 -0.26 -21.04
CA VAL A 252 -20.07 -0.89 -21.21
C VAL A 252 -19.93 -1.91 -20.08
N PRO A 253 -19.89 -3.20 -20.39
CA PRO A 253 -19.83 -4.27 -19.39
C PRO A 253 -18.73 -4.04 -18.37
N ASN A 254 -19.06 -4.22 -17.10
CA ASN A 254 -18.16 -4.10 -15.93
C ASN A 254 -17.51 -2.72 -15.75
N LYS A 255 -18.05 -1.64 -16.36
CA LYS A 255 -17.44 -0.30 -16.27
C LYS A 255 -18.44 0.83 -16.06
N ILE A 256 -19.27 1.12 -17.04
CA ILE A 256 -20.04 2.37 -17.07
C ILE A 256 -21.37 2.19 -17.80
N VAL A 257 -22.37 2.96 -17.36
CA VAL A 257 -23.61 3.20 -18.08
C VAL A 257 -23.65 4.67 -18.48
N ASN A 258 -23.82 4.97 -19.78
CA ASN A 258 -24.00 6.33 -20.24
C ASN A 258 -25.41 6.52 -20.82
N ILE A 259 -26.20 7.40 -20.21
CA ILE A 259 -27.54 7.73 -20.60
C ILE A 259 -27.51 9.05 -21.36
N VAL A 260 -27.91 9.02 -22.64
CA VAL A 260 -27.98 10.19 -23.49
C VAL A 260 -29.41 10.74 -23.43
N VAL A 261 -29.55 11.95 -22.91
CA VAL A 261 -30.83 12.67 -22.78
C VAL A 261 -30.80 13.96 -23.59
N GLY A 262 -31.96 14.35 -24.13
CA GLY A 262 -32.10 15.58 -24.90
C GLY A 262 -33.51 16.14 -24.84
#